data_03eda586d2a881f59d34f925c0bcedec
#
_entry.id   03eda586d2a881f59d34f925c0bcedec
#
_cell.length_a   1.000
_cell.length_b   1.000
_cell.length_c   1.000
_cell.angle_alpha   90.00
_cell.angle_beta   90.00
_cell.angle_gamma   90.00
#
_symmetry.space_group_name_H-M   'P 1'
#
loop_
_entity.id
_entity.type
_entity.pdbx_description
1 polymer ?
#
loop_
_entity_poly.entity_id
_entity_poly.type
_entity_poly.pdbx_seq_one_letter_code
_entity_poly.pdbx_strand_id
1 'polypeptide(L)'
;MAVVLLSALPVLRADSNTSAGTALPPEVGRSTSEVDQGPTPPAGESELVPELEDRLVILPEIKREGERFFLSSFKLPDKLTFAGQAIPLDNWQVRERIEYEFYQFLEDQGESIILAKRTGRCFAPAEKQLAEAGLPDDLKYMLLVESKCIAAAYSRAKASGPWQFINSTGRRYKLHNEGWLDERRNLEMSTEAAIKYLRYLRDLYQGDWFLAMASYNAGEDRVRKLIKEQKINDYWRMHGPRETMRYVARIIAAKEIYSQPEKYLGLTKKDLYPPLETETVTVMIKEPQRRLTAIAEEYGTYFLELKMLNPEFTKDYLPKGTYQVKVPRQTCPNRCFKQDKLP
;
A
#
# COMPACT_ATOMS: atom_id res chain seq x y z
N MET A 1 15.90 14.43 0.01
CA MET A 1 14.79 14.71 -0.91
C MET A 1 14.24 13.36 -1.37
N ALA A 2 13.25 12.86 -0.69
CA ALA A 2 12.47 11.72 -1.15
C ALA A 2 11.23 12.29 -1.86
N VAL A 3 11.22 12.27 -3.18
CA VAL A 3 10.07 12.64 -3.99
C VAL A 3 9.38 11.34 -4.36
N VAL A 4 8.32 11.00 -3.67
CA VAL A 4 7.42 9.92 -4.06
C VAL A 4 6.46 10.48 -5.11
N LEU A 5 6.86 10.43 -6.37
CA LEU A 5 5.96 10.66 -7.51
C LEU A 5 5.29 9.33 -7.86
N LEU A 6 4.12 9.08 -7.30
CA LEU A 6 3.19 8.07 -7.80
C LEU A 6 2.32 8.72 -8.88
N SER A 7 2.61 8.31 -10.12
CA SER A 7 1.82 8.33 -11.35
C SER A 7 0.64 9.30 -11.44
N ALA A 8 0.84 10.44 -12.11
CA ALA A 8 -0.21 11.04 -12.90
C ALA A 8 -0.27 10.31 -14.25
N LEU A 9 -1.40 9.69 -14.56
CA LEU A 9 -1.76 9.27 -15.91
C LEU A 9 -1.80 10.51 -16.81
N PRO A 10 -1.39 10.42 -18.10
CA PRO A 10 -1.47 11.54 -19.01
C PRO A 10 -2.93 11.85 -19.31
N VAL A 11 -3.37 13.06 -18.98
CA VAL A 11 -4.57 13.65 -19.52
C VAL A 11 -4.32 13.86 -21.02
N LEU A 12 -5.01 13.12 -21.87
CA LEU A 12 -5.11 13.39 -23.30
C LEU A 12 -5.76 14.78 -23.48
N ARG A 13 -4.96 15.76 -23.88
CA ARG A 13 -5.44 17.01 -24.44
C ARG A 13 -6.05 16.70 -25.82
N ALA A 14 -7.33 16.91 -25.95
CA ALA A 14 -7.97 17.04 -27.24
C ALA A 14 -7.64 18.43 -27.79
N ASP A 15 -6.81 18.49 -28.80
CA ASP A 15 -6.64 19.66 -29.64
C ASP A 15 -7.82 19.76 -30.59
N SER A 16 -8.59 20.83 -30.46
CA SER A 16 -9.59 21.27 -31.43
C SER A 16 -8.88 22.00 -32.58
N ASN A 17 -8.93 21.49 -33.78
CA ASN A 17 -9.23 22.22 -35.02
C ASN A 17 -9.08 21.33 -36.26
N THR A 18 -10.07 21.12 -37.04
CA THR A 18 -10.34 21.70 -38.35
C THR A 18 -11.47 20.95 -39.07
N SER A 19 -12.35 21.75 -39.65
CA SER A 19 -13.47 21.43 -40.52
C SER A 19 -13.04 20.72 -41.79
N ALA A 20 -13.79 19.71 -42.23
CA ALA A 20 -14.25 19.53 -43.64
C ALA A 20 -15.18 18.33 -43.73
N GLY A 21 -16.32 18.55 -44.36
CA GLY A 21 -17.39 17.60 -44.52
C GLY A 21 -17.09 16.50 -45.50
N THR A 22 -17.85 15.41 -45.39
CA THR A 22 -18.52 14.74 -46.53
C THR A 22 -19.24 13.46 -46.06
N ALA A 23 -20.53 13.41 -46.46
CA ALA A 23 -21.29 12.24 -46.90
C ALA A 23 -21.43 10.97 -46.04
N LEU A 24 -22.65 10.70 -45.62
CA LEU A 24 -23.19 9.40 -45.21
C LEU A 24 -23.32 8.45 -46.38
N PRO A 25 -23.07 7.16 -46.23
CA PRO A 25 -23.64 6.13 -47.10
C PRO A 25 -24.81 5.38 -46.42
N PRO A 26 -25.63 4.61 -47.19
CA PRO A 26 -27.03 4.36 -46.93
C PRO A 26 -27.32 3.13 -46.05
N GLU A 27 -28.55 3.13 -45.52
CA GLU A 27 -29.20 2.01 -44.83
C GLU A 27 -29.20 0.70 -45.64
N VAL A 28 -28.88 -0.42 -44.99
CA VAL A 28 -29.18 -1.75 -45.52
C VAL A 28 -30.04 -2.51 -44.53
N GLY A 29 -31.07 -3.09 -45.13
CA GLY A 29 -32.27 -3.71 -44.65
C GLY A 29 -32.22 -4.64 -43.44
N ARG A 30 -33.33 -4.61 -42.70
CA ARG A 30 -33.78 -5.64 -41.75
C ARG A 30 -33.98 -6.99 -42.46
N SER A 31 -33.32 -8.03 -41.90
CA SER A 31 -33.69 -9.44 -42.13
C SER A 31 -34.17 -10.00 -40.80
N THR A 32 -35.42 -10.38 -40.76
CA THR A 32 -36.05 -11.17 -39.68
C THR A 32 -35.62 -12.61 -39.87
N SER A 33 -34.99 -13.23 -38.84
CA SER A 33 -34.83 -14.68 -38.74
C SER A 33 -35.45 -15.15 -37.42
N GLU A 34 -36.31 -16.16 -37.56
CA GLU A 34 -37.07 -16.85 -36.52
C GLU A 34 -36.15 -17.45 -35.47
N VAL A 35 -36.55 -17.34 -34.20
CA VAL A 35 -35.91 -17.97 -33.05
C VAL A 35 -36.54 -19.35 -32.86
N ASP A 36 -35.75 -20.40 -33.12
CA ASP A 36 -36.06 -21.78 -32.80
C ASP A 36 -36.09 -21.97 -31.27
N GLN A 37 -37.24 -22.48 -30.77
CA GLN A 37 -37.46 -22.80 -29.37
C GLN A 37 -36.99 -24.23 -29.11
N GLY A 38 -35.78 -24.39 -28.54
CA GLY A 38 -35.31 -25.66 -27.97
C GLY A 38 -35.98 -25.97 -26.62
N PRO A 39 -36.00 -27.22 -26.20
CA PRO A 39 -36.87 -27.72 -25.10
C PRO A 39 -36.41 -27.24 -23.71
N THR A 40 -37.39 -26.87 -22.91
CA THR A 40 -37.27 -26.48 -21.49
C THR A 40 -36.73 -27.66 -20.64
N PRO A 41 -35.69 -27.48 -19.81
CA PRO A 41 -35.29 -28.48 -18.85
C PRO A 41 -36.26 -28.51 -17.63
N PRO A 42 -36.42 -29.66 -16.95
CA PRO A 42 -37.36 -29.82 -15.85
C PRO A 42 -36.92 -29.03 -14.62
N ALA A 43 -37.92 -28.52 -13.90
CA ALA A 43 -37.76 -27.83 -12.64
C ALA A 43 -37.14 -28.77 -11.59
N GLY A 44 -35.88 -28.55 -11.29
CA GLY A 44 -35.23 -29.08 -10.09
C GLY A 44 -35.19 -27.95 -9.06
N GLU A 45 -35.78 -28.20 -7.91
CA GLU A 45 -35.69 -27.36 -6.73
C GLU A 45 -34.21 -27.13 -6.37
N SER A 46 -33.70 -25.92 -6.54
CA SER A 46 -32.39 -25.55 -6.00
C SER A 46 -32.61 -25.17 -4.54
N GLU A 47 -32.12 -25.97 -3.63
CA GLU A 47 -31.85 -25.54 -2.26
C GLU A 47 -30.93 -24.34 -2.33
N LEU A 48 -31.48 -23.17 -2.14
CA LEU A 48 -30.75 -21.91 -1.97
C LEU A 48 -30.03 -21.97 -0.61
N VAL A 49 -28.71 -21.93 -0.68
CA VAL A 49 -27.80 -21.94 0.46
C VAL A 49 -28.11 -20.74 1.35
N PRO A 50 -28.43 -20.88 2.65
CA PRO A 50 -28.81 -19.78 3.54
C PRO A 50 -27.68 -18.77 3.84
N GLU A 51 -26.46 -19.10 3.46
CA GLU A 51 -25.28 -18.29 3.79
C GLU A 51 -25.11 -16.98 2.97
N LEU A 52 -25.88 -16.76 1.92
CA LEU A 52 -25.75 -15.56 1.08
C LEU A 52 -26.65 -14.41 1.54
N GLU A 53 -27.73 -14.67 2.27
CA GLU A 53 -28.63 -13.63 2.75
C GLU A 53 -28.08 -12.85 3.95
N ASP A 54 -27.33 -13.50 4.85
CA ASP A 54 -26.71 -12.82 6.01
C ASP A 54 -25.54 -11.89 5.66
N ARG A 55 -24.93 -12.07 4.49
CA ARG A 55 -23.81 -11.20 4.05
C ARG A 55 -24.24 -9.84 3.53
N LEU A 56 -25.50 -9.66 3.20
CA LEU A 56 -26.04 -8.41 2.62
C LEU A 56 -26.58 -7.42 3.66
N VAL A 57 -26.59 -7.81 4.93
CA VAL A 57 -27.19 -6.99 6.02
C VAL A 57 -26.18 -6.03 6.67
N ILE A 58 -24.88 -6.13 6.37
CA ILE A 58 -23.82 -5.40 7.11
C ILE A 58 -23.38 -4.10 6.46
N LEU A 59 -23.84 -3.80 5.26
CA LEU A 59 -23.66 -2.45 4.72
C LEU A 59 -24.85 -1.59 5.16
N PRO A 60 -24.69 -0.60 6.04
CA PRO A 60 -25.79 0.29 6.37
C PRO A 60 -26.25 0.97 5.08
N GLU A 61 -27.44 0.56 4.62
CA GLU A 61 -28.19 1.19 3.54
C GLU A 61 -27.58 1.18 2.13
N ILE A 62 -27.14 0.01 1.62
CA ILE A 62 -27.19 -0.19 0.18
C ILE A 62 -28.62 -0.63 -0.15
N LYS A 63 -29.50 0.35 -0.41
CA LYS A 63 -30.85 0.06 -0.91
C LYS A 63 -30.72 -0.65 -2.25
N ARG A 64 -31.35 -1.82 -2.33
CA ARG A 64 -31.49 -2.58 -3.59
C ARG A 64 -32.42 -1.84 -4.53
N GLU A 65 -32.06 -1.89 -5.82
CA GLU A 65 -32.75 -1.39 -7.01
C GLU A 65 -32.54 0.08 -7.35
N GLY A 66 -31.60 0.34 -8.28
CA GLY A 66 -31.54 1.55 -9.09
C GLY A 66 -30.89 2.79 -8.44
N GLU A 67 -30.50 2.75 -7.17
CA GLU A 67 -29.82 3.88 -6.56
C GLU A 67 -28.33 3.85 -6.91
N ARG A 68 -27.87 4.92 -7.56
CA ARG A 68 -26.44 5.13 -7.81
C ARG A 68 -25.71 5.28 -6.48
N PHE A 69 -24.64 4.49 -6.26
CA PHE A 69 -23.74 4.68 -5.13
C PHE A 69 -23.03 6.03 -5.29
N PHE A 70 -23.20 6.92 -4.33
CA PHE A 70 -22.52 8.21 -4.30
C PHE A 70 -21.42 8.19 -3.25
N LEU A 71 -20.18 8.47 -3.65
CA LEU A 71 -19.06 8.65 -2.72
C LEU A 71 -19.35 9.70 -1.65
N SER A 72 -20.18 10.70 -1.97
CA SER A 72 -20.62 11.73 -1.05
C SER A 72 -21.52 11.24 0.10
N SER A 73 -21.97 9.97 0.08
CA SER A 73 -22.64 9.34 1.23
C SER A 73 -21.68 9.09 2.39
N PHE A 74 -20.42 8.85 2.12
CA PHE A 74 -19.39 8.80 3.14
C PHE A 74 -18.98 10.21 3.57
N LYS A 75 -18.91 10.43 4.86
CA LYS A 75 -18.51 11.71 5.45
C LYS A 75 -17.25 11.53 6.27
N LEU A 76 -16.34 12.48 6.14
CA LEU A 76 -15.23 12.57 7.08
C LEU A 76 -15.80 12.89 8.48
N PRO A 77 -15.36 12.20 9.54
CA PRO A 77 -15.79 12.51 10.91
C PRO A 77 -15.48 13.95 11.30
N ASP A 78 -16.29 14.51 12.20
CA ASP A 78 -16.08 15.89 12.71
C ASP A 78 -14.88 16.00 13.64
N LYS A 79 -14.42 14.89 14.20
CA LYS A 79 -13.26 14.82 15.08
C LYS A 79 -12.35 13.69 14.66
N LEU A 80 -11.10 14.01 14.44
CA LEU A 80 -10.04 13.05 14.15
C LEU A 80 -8.86 13.28 15.08
N THR A 81 -8.13 12.21 15.35
CA THR A 81 -6.87 12.25 16.07
C THR A 81 -5.81 11.44 15.33
N PHE A 82 -4.55 11.79 15.50
CA PHE A 82 -3.41 11.00 15.05
C PHE A 82 -2.32 11.02 16.11
N ALA A 83 -1.83 9.85 16.50
CA ALA A 83 -0.81 9.71 17.54
C ALA A 83 -1.16 10.45 18.86
N GLY A 84 -2.45 10.44 19.23
CA GLY A 84 -2.97 11.14 20.40
C GLY A 84 -3.17 12.65 20.22
N GLN A 85 -2.82 13.22 19.07
CA GLN A 85 -2.94 14.65 18.78
C GLN A 85 -4.24 14.93 18.02
N ALA A 86 -4.99 15.94 18.46
CA ALA A 86 -6.22 16.37 17.78
C ALA A 86 -5.90 17.06 16.45
N ILE A 87 -6.74 16.80 15.45
CA ILE A 87 -6.65 17.43 14.13
C ILE A 87 -7.63 18.61 14.11
N PRO A 88 -7.18 19.84 13.77
CA PRO A 88 -8.02 21.04 13.84
C PRO A 88 -8.97 21.13 12.64
N LEU A 89 -10.01 20.28 12.61
CA LEU A 89 -10.99 20.20 11.52
C LEU A 89 -11.99 21.38 11.49
N ASP A 90 -12.01 22.23 12.50
CA ASP A 90 -12.67 23.53 12.52
C ASP A 90 -12.02 24.52 11.54
N ASN A 91 -10.74 24.35 11.24
CA ASN A 91 -10.07 25.07 10.17
C ASN A 91 -10.47 24.46 8.81
N TRP A 92 -11.18 25.25 7.98
CA TRP A 92 -11.67 24.82 6.67
C TRP A 92 -10.56 24.31 5.73
N GLN A 93 -9.36 24.91 5.79
CA GLN A 93 -8.22 24.49 4.96
C GLN A 93 -7.70 23.11 5.35
N VAL A 94 -7.74 22.79 6.65
CA VAL A 94 -7.35 21.46 7.16
C VAL A 94 -8.39 20.43 6.75
N ARG A 95 -9.67 20.74 6.97
CA ARG A 95 -10.79 19.86 6.58
C ARG A 95 -10.74 19.55 5.09
N GLU A 96 -10.70 20.56 4.22
CA GLU A 96 -10.66 20.38 2.76
C GLU A 96 -9.47 19.53 2.33
N ARG A 97 -8.30 19.75 2.92
CA ARG A 97 -7.08 18.98 2.60
C ARG A 97 -7.21 17.49 2.95
N ILE A 98 -7.83 17.16 4.09
CA ILE A 98 -8.04 15.77 4.51
C ILE A 98 -9.19 15.14 3.73
N GLU A 99 -10.30 15.86 3.51
CA GLU A 99 -11.42 15.40 2.68
C GLU A 99 -10.97 15.07 1.26
N TYR A 100 -10.09 15.89 0.67
CA TYR A 100 -9.52 15.61 -0.64
C TYR A 100 -8.82 14.23 -0.68
N GLU A 101 -7.94 13.93 0.28
CA GLU A 101 -7.25 12.64 0.33
C GLU A 101 -8.20 11.48 0.70
N PHE A 102 -9.20 11.74 1.55
CA PHE A 102 -10.22 10.77 1.93
C PHE A 102 -11.03 10.32 0.70
N TYR A 103 -11.54 11.26 -0.09
CA TYR A 103 -12.29 10.92 -1.30
C TYR A 103 -11.41 10.36 -2.41
N GLN A 104 -10.13 10.72 -2.49
CA GLN A 104 -9.19 10.09 -3.43
C GLN A 104 -9.02 8.58 -3.14
N PHE A 105 -8.94 8.17 -1.88
CA PHE A 105 -8.91 6.75 -1.55
C PHE A 105 -10.23 6.05 -1.88
N LEU A 106 -11.36 6.68 -1.62
CA LEU A 106 -12.67 6.08 -1.90
C LEU A 106 -13.01 6.05 -3.40
N GLU A 107 -12.48 6.99 -4.20
CA GLU A 107 -12.65 7.02 -5.66
C GLU A 107 -11.97 5.81 -6.31
N ASP A 108 -10.74 5.48 -5.91
CA ASP A 108 -10.05 4.27 -6.39
C ASP A 108 -10.35 3.07 -5.47
N GLN A 109 -11.58 2.59 -5.56
CA GLN A 109 -12.04 1.46 -4.75
C GLN A 109 -11.20 0.20 -4.96
N GLY A 110 -10.81 -0.09 -6.19
CA GLY A 110 -10.00 -1.26 -6.50
C GLY A 110 -8.65 -1.23 -5.79
N GLU A 111 -7.94 -0.10 -5.86
CA GLU A 111 -6.69 0.07 -5.13
C GLU A 111 -6.91 0.03 -3.62
N SER A 112 -7.94 0.70 -3.12
CA SER A 112 -8.24 0.76 -1.69
C SER A 112 -8.57 -0.61 -1.09
N ILE A 113 -9.31 -1.45 -1.81
CA ILE A 113 -9.56 -2.84 -1.42
C ILE A 113 -8.23 -3.63 -1.32
N ILE A 114 -7.36 -3.53 -2.33
CA ILE A 114 -6.06 -4.21 -2.32
C ILE A 114 -5.17 -3.68 -1.20
N LEU A 115 -5.15 -2.38 -0.94
CA LEU A 115 -4.42 -1.79 0.17
C LEU A 115 -4.91 -2.34 1.51
N ALA A 116 -6.23 -2.34 1.75
CA ALA A 116 -6.82 -2.92 2.95
C ALA A 116 -6.42 -4.40 3.12
N LYS A 117 -6.52 -5.20 2.05
CA LYS A 117 -6.15 -6.64 2.13
C LYS A 117 -4.66 -6.83 2.47
N ARG A 118 -3.77 -5.97 1.97
CA ARG A 118 -2.33 -6.03 2.27
C ARG A 118 -1.99 -5.70 3.72
N THR A 119 -2.82 -4.91 4.43
CA THR A 119 -2.58 -4.59 5.85
C THR A 119 -2.45 -5.84 6.70
N GLY A 120 -3.17 -6.92 6.38
CA GLY A 120 -3.08 -8.20 7.09
C GLY A 120 -1.68 -8.84 7.08
N ARG A 121 -0.80 -8.43 6.14
CA ARG A 121 0.58 -8.92 6.07
C ARG A 121 1.61 -7.93 6.59
N CYS A 122 1.43 -6.63 6.33
CA CYS A 122 2.45 -5.63 6.64
C CYS A 122 2.28 -4.97 8.01
N PHE A 123 1.05 -4.90 8.56
CA PHE A 123 0.81 -4.18 9.80
C PHE A 123 1.34 -4.92 11.03
N ALA A 124 1.03 -6.21 11.18
CA ALA A 124 1.37 -6.94 12.40
C ALA A 124 2.87 -6.88 12.78
N PRO A 125 3.85 -7.05 11.85
CA PRO A 125 5.26 -6.87 12.18
C PRO A 125 5.60 -5.43 12.60
N ALA A 126 5.02 -4.43 11.93
CA ALA A 126 5.26 -3.02 12.25
C ALA A 126 4.61 -2.62 13.59
N GLU A 127 3.37 -3.03 13.85
CA GLU A 127 2.64 -2.82 15.10
C GLU A 127 3.44 -3.35 16.30
N LYS A 128 3.96 -4.58 16.19
CA LYS A 128 4.78 -5.19 17.23
C LYS A 128 6.00 -4.32 17.56
N GLN A 129 6.76 -3.91 16.55
CA GLN A 129 7.98 -3.12 16.75
C GLN A 129 7.69 -1.69 17.25
N LEU A 130 6.60 -1.06 16.76
CA LEU A 130 6.15 0.26 17.25
C LEU A 130 5.77 0.18 18.72
N ALA A 131 5.01 -0.84 19.13
CA ALA A 131 4.60 -1.06 20.52
C ALA A 131 5.81 -1.31 21.42
N GLU A 132 6.75 -2.18 21.03
CA GLU A 132 8.01 -2.44 21.75
C GLU A 132 8.87 -1.18 21.91
N ALA A 133 8.79 -0.27 20.93
CA ALA A 133 9.49 1.02 20.97
C ALA A 133 8.73 2.12 21.73
N GLY A 134 7.50 1.87 22.20
CA GLY A 134 6.65 2.87 22.85
C GLY A 134 6.25 4.01 21.90
N LEU A 135 6.11 3.73 20.60
CA LEU A 135 5.66 4.69 19.60
C LEU A 135 4.18 4.47 19.26
N PRO A 136 3.46 5.53 18.83
CA PRO A 136 2.06 5.42 18.47
C PRO A 136 1.82 4.41 17.33
N ASP A 137 0.83 3.55 17.52
CA ASP A 137 0.41 2.55 16.53
C ASP A 137 -0.05 3.19 15.21
N ASP A 138 -0.59 4.39 15.26
CA ASP A 138 -1.02 5.16 14.09
C ASP A 138 0.08 5.33 13.02
N LEU A 139 1.35 5.28 13.41
CA LEU A 139 2.47 5.43 12.48
C LEU A 139 2.54 4.31 11.43
N LYS A 140 1.92 3.16 11.67
CA LYS A 140 1.82 2.07 10.67
C LYS A 140 1.14 2.49 9.37
N TYR A 141 0.21 3.46 9.43
CA TYR A 141 -0.49 3.95 8.23
C TYR A 141 0.43 4.68 7.25
N MET A 142 1.63 5.09 7.69
CA MET A 142 2.67 5.59 6.78
C MET A 142 3.08 4.54 5.74
N LEU A 143 3.09 3.24 6.08
CA LEU A 143 3.40 2.14 5.15
C LEU A 143 2.48 2.11 3.92
N LEU A 144 1.20 2.46 4.11
CA LEU A 144 0.24 2.52 3.00
C LEU A 144 0.56 3.67 2.05
N VAL A 145 0.90 4.83 2.61
CA VAL A 145 1.20 6.05 1.83
C VAL A 145 2.56 5.96 1.14
N GLU A 146 3.56 5.40 1.81
CA GLU A 146 4.93 5.28 1.29
C GLU A 146 5.05 4.23 0.18
N SER A 147 4.54 3.04 0.42
CA SER A 147 4.81 1.89 -0.45
C SER A 147 3.59 1.06 -0.83
N LYS A 148 2.39 1.41 -0.34
CA LYS A 148 1.21 0.52 -0.48
C LYS A 148 1.46 -0.88 0.11
N CYS A 149 2.27 -0.95 1.17
CA CYS A 149 2.74 -2.22 1.76
C CYS A 149 3.49 -3.13 0.77
N ILE A 150 4.18 -2.58 -0.22
CA ILE A 150 4.98 -3.34 -1.17
C ILE A 150 6.44 -3.33 -0.71
N ALA A 151 6.94 -4.48 -0.28
CA ALA A 151 8.30 -4.61 0.24
C ALA A 151 9.39 -4.24 -0.80
N ALA A 152 9.18 -4.55 -2.08
CA ALA A 152 10.10 -4.22 -3.17
C ALA A 152 9.81 -2.87 -3.85
N ALA A 153 8.97 -2.00 -3.25
CA ALA A 153 8.67 -0.69 -3.82
C ALA A 153 9.94 0.13 -4.07
N TYR A 154 9.97 0.80 -5.23
CA TYR A 154 11.11 1.62 -5.62
C TYR A 154 10.63 2.88 -6.36
N SER A 155 11.00 4.06 -5.84
CA SER A 155 10.56 5.34 -6.38
C SER A 155 11.55 5.93 -7.40
N ARG A 156 11.09 6.92 -8.17
CA ARG A 156 11.96 7.71 -9.07
C ARG A 156 13.09 8.43 -8.33
N ALA A 157 12.86 8.78 -7.06
CA ALA A 157 13.88 9.38 -6.20
C ALA A 157 14.83 8.34 -5.57
N LYS A 158 14.77 7.07 -6.04
CA LYS A 158 15.58 5.96 -5.53
C LYS A 158 15.33 5.62 -4.06
N ALA A 159 14.16 6.03 -3.52
CA ALA A 159 13.66 5.49 -2.27
C ALA A 159 13.21 4.05 -2.46
N SER A 160 13.45 3.19 -1.47
CA SER A 160 13.23 1.74 -1.58
C SER A 160 12.59 1.19 -0.31
N GLY A 161 11.78 0.15 -0.49
CA GLY A 161 11.22 -0.65 0.58
C GLY A 161 9.92 -0.11 1.18
N PRO A 162 9.41 -0.76 2.22
CA PRO A 162 8.12 -0.44 2.84
C PRO A 162 8.04 1.00 3.37
N TRP A 163 9.14 1.50 3.93
CA TRP A 163 9.27 2.82 4.53
C TRP A 163 9.90 3.86 3.59
N GLN A 164 10.16 3.51 2.33
CA GLN A 164 10.69 4.40 1.29
C GLN A 164 11.93 5.21 1.71
N PHE A 165 12.89 4.56 2.35
CA PHE A 165 14.15 5.19 2.66
C PHE A 165 14.95 5.51 1.40
N ILE A 166 15.44 6.74 1.26
CA ILE A 166 16.52 7.05 0.33
C ILE A 166 17.84 6.49 0.88
N ASN A 167 18.81 6.24 -0.01
CA ASN A 167 20.06 5.55 0.35
C ASN A 167 20.83 6.26 1.48
N SER A 168 20.95 7.58 1.44
CA SER A 168 21.66 8.35 2.48
C SER A 168 21.00 8.20 3.86
N THR A 169 19.67 8.34 3.92
CA THR A 169 18.93 8.20 5.17
C THR A 169 18.95 6.75 5.66
N GLY A 170 18.79 5.77 4.77
CA GLY A 170 18.89 4.35 5.14
C GLY A 170 20.23 4.02 5.79
N ARG A 171 21.35 4.46 5.19
CA ARG A 171 22.70 4.26 5.75
C ARG A 171 22.88 4.94 7.10
N ARG A 172 22.35 6.14 7.30
CA ARG A 172 22.36 6.85 8.60
C ARG A 172 21.74 6.00 9.71
N TYR A 173 20.71 5.20 9.35
CA TYR A 173 20.02 4.30 10.27
C TYR A 173 20.43 2.83 10.10
N LYS A 174 21.63 2.58 9.55
CA LYS A 174 22.30 1.29 9.44
C LYS A 174 21.63 0.27 8.50
N LEU A 175 20.89 0.75 7.48
CA LEU A 175 20.43 -0.10 6.40
C LEU A 175 21.48 -0.16 5.30
N HIS A 176 21.96 -1.35 5.01
CA HIS A 176 22.93 -1.59 3.95
C HIS A 176 22.23 -1.63 2.58
N ASN A 177 22.92 -1.11 1.58
CA ASN A 177 22.51 -1.18 0.19
C ASN A 177 23.74 -1.42 -0.66
N GLU A 178 23.86 -2.62 -1.17
CA GLU A 178 24.93 -3.11 -2.02
C GLU A 178 24.34 -3.68 -3.32
N GLY A 179 25.18 -4.09 -4.29
CA GLY A 179 24.69 -4.54 -5.61
C GLY A 179 23.72 -5.73 -5.58
N TRP A 180 23.79 -6.56 -4.55
CA TRP A 180 22.98 -7.77 -4.38
C TRP A 180 22.02 -7.71 -3.18
N LEU A 181 22.17 -6.73 -2.28
CA LEU A 181 21.43 -6.55 -1.03
C LEU A 181 20.86 -5.12 -0.96
N ASP A 182 19.62 -4.97 -0.56
CA ASP A 182 19.00 -3.69 -0.22
C ASP A 182 18.09 -3.88 1.01
N GLU A 183 18.67 -3.72 2.22
CA GLU A 183 17.98 -3.93 3.50
C GLU A 183 16.80 -2.97 3.73
N ARG A 184 16.70 -1.88 2.96
CA ARG A 184 15.52 -1.00 3.00
C ARG A 184 14.24 -1.73 2.60
N ARG A 185 14.36 -2.86 1.86
CA ARG A 185 13.24 -3.71 1.42
C ARG A 185 12.82 -4.73 2.48
N ASN A 186 13.67 -5.02 3.45
CA ASN A 186 13.32 -5.87 4.57
C ASN A 186 12.40 -5.12 5.54
N LEU A 187 11.17 -5.61 5.75
CA LEU A 187 10.16 -4.91 6.53
C LEU A 187 10.60 -4.70 7.99
N GLU A 188 11.15 -5.72 8.61
CA GLU A 188 11.54 -5.67 10.02
C GLU A 188 12.73 -4.72 10.23
N MET A 189 13.77 -4.82 9.40
CA MET A 189 14.95 -3.95 9.49
C MET A 189 14.62 -2.51 9.16
N SER A 190 13.84 -2.28 8.11
CA SER A 190 13.44 -0.93 7.74
C SER A 190 12.45 -0.30 8.73
N THR A 191 11.62 -1.11 9.42
CA THR A 191 10.76 -0.61 10.51
C THR A 191 11.60 -0.19 11.71
N GLU A 192 12.62 -0.96 12.09
CA GLU A 192 13.56 -0.56 13.16
C GLU A 192 14.26 0.77 12.83
N ALA A 193 14.70 0.94 11.58
CA ALA A 193 15.29 2.18 11.11
C ALA A 193 14.29 3.35 11.12
N ALA A 194 13.03 3.11 10.68
CA ALA A 194 11.98 4.09 10.70
C ALA A 194 11.61 4.55 12.12
N ILE A 195 11.56 3.62 13.07
CA ILE A 195 11.35 3.92 14.49
C ILE A 195 12.41 4.88 15.03
N LYS A 196 13.69 4.62 14.73
CA LYS A 196 14.81 5.47 15.15
C LYS A 196 14.70 6.87 14.53
N TYR A 197 14.37 6.94 13.24
CA TYR A 197 14.22 8.20 12.53
C TYR A 197 13.01 9.00 13.03
N LEU A 198 11.86 8.35 13.15
CA LEU A 198 10.63 9.00 13.65
C LEU A 198 10.77 9.50 15.09
N ARG A 199 11.48 8.74 15.95
CA ARG A 199 11.81 9.20 17.30
C ARG A 199 12.68 10.45 17.29
N TYR A 200 13.73 10.46 16.47
CA TYR A 200 14.56 11.64 16.28
C TYR A 200 13.74 12.86 15.79
N LEU A 201 12.85 12.66 14.80
CA LEU A 201 12.01 13.74 14.28
C LEU A 201 11.00 14.25 15.31
N ARG A 202 10.35 13.34 16.06
CA ARG A 202 9.46 13.71 17.14
C ARG A 202 10.17 14.58 18.20
N ASP A 203 11.35 14.17 18.60
CA ASP A 203 12.13 14.88 19.62
C ASP A 203 12.61 16.25 19.09
N LEU A 204 12.97 16.35 17.81
CA LEU A 204 13.33 17.61 17.13
C LEU A 204 12.18 18.64 17.17
N TYR A 205 10.93 18.17 17.12
CA TYR A 205 9.72 19.02 17.15
C TYR A 205 8.95 18.91 18.47
N GLN A 206 9.62 18.57 19.58
CA GLN A 206 9.05 18.56 20.93
C GLN A 206 7.76 17.76 21.07
N GLY A 207 7.63 16.68 20.29
CA GLY A 207 6.47 15.80 20.33
C GLY A 207 5.44 16.04 19.21
N ASP A 208 5.59 17.06 18.39
CA ASP A 208 4.68 17.30 17.25
C ASP A 208 4.86 16.26 16.16
N TRP A 209 3.88 15.34 16.06
CA TRP A 209 3.89 14.28 15.07
C TRP A 209 3.60 14.77 13.65
N PHE A 210 2.86 15.87 13.48
CA PHE A 210 2.55 16.41 12.16
C PHE A 210 3.81 17.02 11.50
N LEU A 211 4.59 17.77 12.27
CA LEU A 211 5.89 18.27 11.81
C LEU A 211 6.90 17.13 11.62
N ALA A 212 6.88 16.11 12.48
CA ALA A 212 7.73 14.93 12.34
C ALA A 212 7.43 14.17 11.04
N MET A 213 6.17 13.90 10.73
CA MET A 213 5.76 13.24 9.49
C MET A 213 6.07 14.10 8.25
N ALA A 214 5.82 15.41 8.32
CA ALA A 214 6.19 16.34 7.24
C ALA A 214 7.70 16.30 6.96
N SER A 215 8.51 16.21 8.02
CA SER A 215 9.97 16.11 7.93
C SER A 215 10.45 14.74 7.43
N TYR A 216 9.74 13.68 7.75
CA TYR A 216 10.01 12.36 7.18
C TYR A 216 9.91 12.40 5.64
N ASN A 217 8.88 13.04 5.12
CA ASN A 217 8.65 13.19 3.68
C ASN A 217 9.62 14.18 3.01
N ALA A 218 9.73 15.41 3.55
CA ALA A 218 10.45 16.51 2.91
C ALA A 218 11.92 16.65 3.32
N GLY A 219 12.32 15.98 4.38
CA GLY A 219 13.58 16.19 5.08
C GLY A 219 13.49 17.30 6.15
N GLU A 220 14.11 17.05 7.29
CA GLU A 220 14.06 17.94 8.47
C GLU A 220 14.59 19.34 8.21
N ASP A 221 15.63 19.49 7.40
CA ASP A 221 16.21 20.80 7.10
C ASP A 221 15.25 21.68 6.31
N ARG A 222 14.47 21.08 5.40
CA ARG A 222 13.48 21.81 4.62
C ARG A 222 12.33 22.31 5.51
N VAL A 223 11.81 21.46 6.37
CA VAL A 223 10.72 21.85 7.28
C VAL A 223 11.20 22.92 8.27
N ARG A 224 12.38 22.76 8.86
CA ARG A 224 12.99 23.79 9.71
C ARG A 224 13.17 25.13 9.01
N LYS A 225 13.57 25.11 7.74
CA LYS A 225 13.68 26.32 6.92
C LYS A 225 12.31 26.99 6.75
N LEU A 226 11.26 26.23 6.43
CA LEU A 226 9.90 26.76 6.30
C LEU A 226 9.40 27.37 7.61
N ILE A 227 9.61 26.71 8.75
CA ILE A 227 9.25 27.23 10.08
C ILE A 227 9.94 28.58 10.32
N LYS A 228 11.24 28.66 10.05
CA LYS A 228 12.03 29.89 10.24
C LYS A 228 11.56 31.04 9.33
N GLU A 229 11.34 30.77 8.07
CA GLU A 229 10.93 31.78 7.07
C GLU A 229 9.51 32.29 7.31
N GLN A 230 8.59 31.39 7.68
CA GLN A 230 7.18 31.75 7.89
C GLN A 230 6.89 32.17 9.35
N LYS A 231 7.85 31.96 10.25
CA LYS A 231 7.70 32.26 11.70
C LYS A 231 6.50 31.53 12.32
N ILE A 232 6.22 30.32 11.86
CA ILE A 232 5.10 29.45 12.29
C ILE A 232 5.66 28.07 12.61
N ASN A 233 5.38 27.59 13.83
CA ASN A 233 5.71 26.23 14.28
C ASN A 233 4.42 25.40 14.41
N ASP A 234 3.65 25.33 13.32
CA ASP A 234 2.39 24.60 13.22
C ASP A 234 2.26 24.09 11.78
N TYR A 235 2.31 22.76 11.62
CA TYR A 235 2.17 22.13 10.29
C TYR A 235 0.92 22.58 9.55
N TRP A 236 -0.20 22.70 10.25
CA TRP A 236 -1.50 22.98 9.64
C TRP A 236 -1.63 24.39 9.07
N ARG A 237 -0.86 25.32 9.61
CA ARG A 237 -0.79 26.72 9.18
C ARG A 237 0.40 27.03 8.28
N MET A 238 1.33 26.07 8.13
CA MET A 238 2.51 26.23 7.30
C MET A 238 2.16 26.05 5.82
N HIS A 239 2.80 26.83 4.95
CA HIS A 239 2.77 26.64 3.50
C HIS A 239 4.08 25.98 3.04
N GLY A 240 3.97 24.93 2.23
CA GLY A 240 5.13 24.18 1.76
C GLY A 240 4.86 23.50 0.40
N PRO A 241 5.77 22.63 -0.05
CA PRO A 241 5.57 21.87 -1.27
C PRO A 241 4.24 21.09 -1.20
N ARG A 242 3.51 21.09 -2.31
CA ARG A 242 2.20 20.43 -2.40
C ARG A 242 2.22 18.99 -1.90
N GLU A 243 3.26 18.24 -2.24
CA GLU A 243 3.45 16.86 -1.80
C GLU A 243 3.50 16.75 -0.28
N THR A 244 4.35 17.56 0.38
CA THR A 244 4.49 17.56 1.84
C THR A 244 3.20 18.00 2.54
N MET A 245 2.49 18.97 1.96
CA MET A 245 1.20 19.43 2.49
C MET A 245 0.08 18.39 2.37
N ARG A 246 0.16 17.51 1.38
CA ARG A 246 -0.77 16.39 1.20
C ARG A 246 -0.39 15.16 2.03
N TYR A 247 0.90 14.97 2.30
CA TYR A 247 1.43 13.74 2.88
C TYR A 247 0.79 13.39 4.22
N VAL A 248 0.78 14.33 5.17
CA VAL A 248 0.16 14.11 6.49
C VAL A 248 -1.34 13.92 6.38
N ALA A 249 -2.02 14.75 5.57
CA ALA A 249 -3.45 14.61 5.31
C ALA A 249 -3.80 13.22 4.74
N ARG A 250 -2.96 12.71 3.84
CA ARG A 250 -3.12 11.38 3.24
C ARG A 250 -2.95 10.26 4.25
N ILE A 251 -2.00 10.37 5.19
CA ILE A 251 -1.82 9.40 6.27
C ILE A 251 -3.04 9.38 7.20
N ILE A 252 -3.58 10.55 7.53
CA ILE A 252 -4.78 10.68 8.37
C ILE A 252 -6.01 10.07 7.67
N ALA A 253 -6.21 10.38 6.39
CA ALA A 253 -7.27 9.78 5.59
C ALA A 253 -7.11 8.25 5.48
N ALA A 254 -5.88 7.77 5.29
CA ALA A 254 -5.58 6.34 5.29
C ALA A 254 -5.92 5.71 6.65
N LYS A 255 -5.54 6.34 7.78
CA LYS A 255 -5.93 5.85 9.09
C LYS A 255 -7.45 5.74 9.21
N GLU A 256 -8.20 6.79 8.86
CA GLU A 256 -9.67 6.78 8.97
C GLU A 256 -10.29 5.62 8.18
N ILE A 257 -9.87 5.42 6.94
CA ILE A 257 -10.45 4.39 6.07
C ILE A 257 -10.01 2.99 6.50
N TYR A 258 -8.71 2.77 6.67
CA TYR A 258 -8.16 1.43 6.88
C TYR A 258 -8.21 0.95 8.34
N SER A 259 -8.56 1.82 9.29
CA SER A 259 -8.94 1.39 10.64
C SER A 259 -10.39 0.88 10.71
N GLN A 260 -11.21 1.24 9.72
CA GLN A 260 -12.64 0.87 9.63
C GLN A 260 -12.97 0.30 8.23
N PRO A 261 -12.26 -0.75 7.76
CA PRO A 261 -12.42 -1.25 6.39
C PRO A 261 -13.82 -1.81 6.12
N GLU A 262 -14.53 -2.27 7.13
CA GLU A 262 -15.91 -2.73 7.02
C GLU A 262 -16.85 -1.59 6.65
N LYS A 263 -16.71 -0.45 7.31
CA LYS A 263 -17.52 0.75 7.07
C LYS A 263 -17.30 1.36 5.68
N TYR A 264 -16.04 1.47 5.24
CA TYR A 264 -15.70 2.20 4.04
C TYR A 264 -15.53 1.34 2.80
N LEU A 265 -15.17 0.07 2.97
CA LEU A 265 -14.80 -0.83 1.87
C LEU A 265 -15.60 -2.15 1.88
N GLY A 266 -16.47 -2.36 2.88
CA GLY A 266 -17.22 -3.60 3.03
C GLY A 266 -16.35 -4.84 3.33
N LEU A 267 -15.14 -4.63 3.86
CA LEU A 267 -14.18 -5.70 4.12
C LEU A 267 -14.10 -6.04 5.60
N THR A 268 -14.24 -7.31 5.92
CA THR A 268 -14.03 -7.84 7.26
C THR A 268 -12.58 -8.30 7.48
N LYS A 269 -12.21 -8.64 8.69
CA LYS A 269 -10.88 -9.21 8.99
C LYS A 269 -10.59 -10.49 8.19
N LYS A 270 -11.62 -11.27 7.82
CA LYS A 270 -11.48 -12.50 7.03
C LYS A 270 -11.07 -12.24 5.58
N ASP A 271 -11.35 -11.04 5.08
CA ASP A 271 -11.04 -10.64 3.69
C ASP A 271 -9.59 -10.16 3.55
N LEU A 272 -8.90 -9.89 4.67
CA LEU A 272 -7.50 -9.45 4.65
C LEU A 272 -6.58 -10.61 4.26
N TYR A 273 -5.48 -10.32 3.58
CA TYR A 273 -4.48 -11.35 3.29
C TYR A 273 -3.85 -11.83 4.60
N PRO A 274 -3.83 -13.15 4.86
CA PRO A 274 -3.23 -13.67 6.08
C PRO A 274 -1.72 -13.41 6.11
N PRO A 275 -1.10 -13.31 7.30
CA PRO A 275 0.33 -13.29 7.44
C PRO A 275 0.99 -14.46 6.71
N LEU A 276 2.18 -14.23 6.15
CA LEU A 276 2.95 -15.30 5.54
C LEU A 276 3.60 -16.15 6.65
N GLU A 277 3.31 -17.43 6.65
CA GLU A 277 3.91 -18.37 7.60
C GLU A 277 5.34 -18.70 7.16
N THR A 278 6.32 -18.10 7.81
CA THR A 278 7.72 -18.25 7.48
C THR A 278 8.53 -18.66 8.71
N GLU A 279 9.68 -19.24 8.45
CA GLU A 279 10.77 -19.39 9.42
C GLU A 279 12.04 -18.78 8.86
N THR A 280 12.99 -18.43 9.76
CA THR A 280 14.28 -17.89 9.35
C THR A 280 15.33 -18.96 9.55
N VAL A 281 16.05 -19.27 8.48
CA VAL A 281 17.13 -20.25 8.47
C VAL A 281 18.48 -19.58 8.25
N THR A 282 19.55 -20.16 8.80
CA THR A 282 20.91 -19.69 8.58
C THR A 282 21.52 -20.43 7.39
N VAL A 283 21.78 -19.72 6.30
CA VAL A 283 22.41 -20.25 5.09
C VAL A 283 23.89 -19.83 5.04
N MET A 284 24.80 -20.81 5.08
CA MET A 284 26.24 -20.58 4.96
C MET A 284 26.69 -20.89 3.53
N ILE A 285 27.23 -19.90 2.83
CA ILE A 285 27.74 -20.01 1.47
C ILE A 285 29.26 -19.99 1.51
N LYS A 286 29.91 -21.11 1.16
CA LYS A 286 31.39 -21.29 1.16
C LYS A 286 31.99 -20.99 -0.21
N GLU A 287 31.25 -21.27 -1.28
CA GLU A 287 31.56 -20.94 -2.68
C GLU A 287 31.49 -19.42 -2.92
N PRO A 288 32.09 -18.88 -4.00
CA PRO A 288 32.05 -17.45 -4.31
C PRO A 288 30.63 -16.88 -4.42
N GLN A 289 29.68 -17.68 -4.91
CA GLN A 289 28.26 -17.35 -4.94
C GLN A 289 27.40 -18.62 -5.02
N ARG A 290 26.15 -18.51 -4.53
CA ARG A 290 25.14 -19.56 -4.65
C ARG A 290 23.83 -18.99 -5.18
N ARG A 291 23.23 -19.66 -6.15
CA ARG A 291 21.95 -19.23 -6.72
C ARG A 291 20.80 -19.40 -5.73
N LEU A 292 19.87 -18.44 -5.74
CA LEU A 292 18.66 -18.52 -4.91
C LEU A 292 17.75 -19.69 -5.32
N THR A 293 17.80 -20.14 -6.58
CA THR A 293 17.09 -21.34 -7.02
C THR A 293 17.55 -22.59 -6.26
N ALA A 294 18.87 -22.77 -6.07
CA ALA A 294 19.42 -23.90 -5.32
C ALA A 294 19.11 -23.82 -3.82
N ILE A 295 19.01 -22.59 -3.27
CA ILE A 295 18.57 -22.39 -1.89
C ILE A 295 17.07 -22.71 -1.77
N ALA A 296 16.26 -22.27 -2.72
CA ALA A 296 14.83 -22.54 -2.72
C ALA A 296 14.54 -24.07 -2.76
N GLU A 297 15.23 -24.80 -3.64
CA GLU A 297 15.13 -26.27 -3.73
C GLU A 297 15.51 -26.96 -2.43
N GLU A 298 16.60 -26.54 -1.79
CA GLU A 298 17.06 -27.11 -0.50
C GLU A 298 16.01 -26.96 0.62
N TYR A 299 15.27 -25.85 0.61
CA TYR A 299 14.23 -25.57 1.61
C TYR A 299 12.81 -25.87 1.12
N GLY A 300 12.66 -26.69 0.07
CA GLY A 300 11.36 -27.17 -0.40
C GLY A 300 10.42 -26.08 -0.93
N THR A 301 10.98 -25.01 -1.49
CA THR A 301 10.24 -23.91 -2.09
C THR A 301 10.76 -23.58 -3.52
N TYR A 302 10.20 -22.58 -4.16
CA TYR A 302 10.61 -22.16 -5.51
C TYR A 302 11.16 -20.74 -5.51
N PHE A 303 11.89 -20.39 -6.56
CA PHE A 303 12.63 -19.14 -6.68
C PHE A 303 11.77 -17.88 -6.40
N LEU A 304 10.58 -17.78 -7.00
CA LEU A 304 9.73 -16.62 -6.83
C LEU A 304 9.27 -16.44 -5.38
N GLU A 305 8.87 -17.52 -4.71
CA GLU A 305 8.45 -17.47 -3.32
C GLU A 305 9.61 -17.05 -2.41
N LEU A 306 10.79 -17.64 -2.60
CA LEU A 306 12.00 -17.25 -1.85
C LEU A 306 12.34 -15.77 -2.06
N LYS A 307 12.23 -15.26 -3.28
CA LYS A 307 12.43 -13.82 -3.60
C LYS A 307 11.39 -12.92 -2.94
N MET A 308 10.14 -13.34 -2.89
CA MET A 308 9.07 -12.57 -2.25
C MET A 308 9.22 -12.53 -0.73
N LEU A 309 9.72 -13.61 -0.12
CA LEU A 309 9.99 -13.66 1.32
C LEU A 309 11.25 -12.89 1.71
N ASN A 310 12.20 -12.70 0.78
CA ASN A 310 13.48 -12.00 0.99
C ASN A 310 13.66 -10.89 -0.06
N PRO A 311 12.83 -9.85 -0.06
CA PRO A 311 12.85 -8.79 -1.07
C PRO A 311 14.14 -7.96 -1.05
N GLU A 312 14.90 -8.01 0.04
CA GLU A 312 16.22 -7.39 0.20
C GLU A 312 17.28 -8.00 -0.73
N PHE A 313 17.16 -9.27 -1.11
CA PHE A 313 18.08 -9.89 -2.07
C PHE A 313 17.73 -9.47 -3.48
N THR A 314 18.42 -8.47 -4.01
CA THR A 314 18.10 -7.83 -5.30
C THR A 314 18.53 -8.66 -6.51
N LYS A 315 19.54 -9.55 -6.34
CA LYS A 315 20.02 -10.48 -7.37
C LYS A 315 19.40 -11.87 -7.21
N ASP A 316 19.69 -12.75 -8.15
CA ASP A 316 19.29 -14.16 -8.16
C ASP A 316 20.33 -15.10 -7.51
N TYR A 317 21.31 -14.53 -6.84
CA TYR A 317 22.36 -15.22 -6.11
C TYR A 317 22.75 -14.46 -4.85
N LEU A 318 23.35 -15.16 -3.89
CA LEU A 318 24.04 -14.61 -2.74
C LEU A 318 25.54 -14.91 -2.85
N PRO A 319 26.43 -13.93 -2.54
CA PRO A 319 27.87 -14.16 -2.52
C PRO A 319 28.28 -15.02 -1.31
N LYS A 320 29.57 -15.37 -1.20
CA LYS A 320 30.14 -16.05 -0.04
C LYS A 320 29.82 -15.28 1.24
N GLY A 321 29.27 -15.97 2.26
CA GLY A 321 28.86 -15.36 3.52
C GLY A 321 27.87 -16.21 4.29
N THR A 322 27.36 -15.65 5.39
CA THR A 322 26.33 -16.26 6.23
C THR A 322 25.11 -15.33 6.25
N TYR A 323 23.94 -15.88 5.93
CA TYR A 323 22.72 -15.13 5.70
C TYR A 323 21.57 -15.69 6.52
N GLN A 324 20.72 -14.80 7.04
CA GLN A 324 19.42 -15.14 7.58
C GLN A 324 18.42 -15.10 6.41
N VAL A 325 17.85 -16.23 6.07
CA VAL A 325 16.95 -16.38 4.91
C VAL A 325 15.58 -16.81 5.41
N LYS A 326 14.54 -16.08 5.04
CA LYS A 326 13.17 -16.47 5.30
C LYS A 326 12.73 -17.51 4.28
N VAL A 327 12.23 -18.64 4.80
CA VAL A 327 11.68 -19.75 4.01
C VAL A 327 10.24 -20.02 4.48
N PRO A 328 9.36 -20.58 3.62
CA PRO A 328 8.03 -20.95 4.07
C PRO A 328 8.09 -22.08 5.09
N ARG A 329 7.23 -22.04 6.12
CA ARG A 329 7.11 -23.16 7.09
C ARG A 329 6.54 -24.41 6.46
N GLN A 330 5.62 -24.25 5.53
CA GLN A 330 5.05 -25.36 4.78
C GLN A 330 5.78 -25.47 3.44
N THR A 331 6.57 -26.54 3.31
CA THR A 331 7.22 -26.86 2.04
C THR A 331 6.18 -27.11 0.97
N CYS A 332 6.48 -26.65 -0.24
CA CYS A 332 5.64 -26.98 -1.39
C CYS A 332 5.64 -28.50 -1.59
N PRO A 333 4.46 -29.18 -1.53
CA PRO A 333 4.42 -30.60 -1.82
C PRO A 333 4.98 -30.86 -3.24
N ASN A 334 5.51 -32.05 -3.49
CA ASN A 334 6.20 -32.56 -4.70
C ASN A 334 5.75 -32.05 -6.09
N ARG A 335 4.69 -31.28 -6.17
CA ARG A 335 4.19 -30.66 -7.42
C ARG A 335 5.02 -29.47 -7.90
N CYS A 336 5.79 -28.79 -7.01
CA CYS A 336 6.59 -27.64 -7.39
C CYS A 336 7.88 -28.01 -8.13
N PHE A 337 8.34 -29.26 -8.01
CA PHE A 337 9.60 -29.75 -8.55
C PHE A 337 9.45 -30.91 -9.56
N LYS A 338 8.24 -31.18 -10.05
CA LYS A 338 8.12 -32.13 -11.17
C LYS A 338 8.81 -31.54 -12.40
N GLN A 339 10.06 -31.94 -12.59
CA GLN A 339 10.81 -31.76 -13.83
C GLN A 339 10.24 -32.61 -15.00
N ASP A 340 8.97 -32.88 -15.00
CA ASP A 340 8.33 -33.57 -16.10
C ASP A 340 8.16 -32.61 -17.27
N LYS A 341 9.22 -32.62 -18.11
CA LYS A 341 9.23 -32.09 -19.48
C LYS A 341 9.16 -30.58 -19.61
N LEU A 342 10.33 -29.96 -19.46
CA LEU A 342 10.61 -28.77 -20.28
C LEU A 342 10.55 -29.22 -21.74
N PRO A 343 9.83 -28.48 -22.60
CA PRO A 343 9.83 -28.76 -24.06
C PRO A 343 11.21 -28.58 -24.65
#